data_15a0571e9e4a4224d72d30c1ad5de917
#
_entry.id   15a0571e9e4a4224d72d30c1ad5de917
#
_cell.length_a   1.000
_cell.length_b   1.000
_cell.length_c   1.000
_cell.angle_alpha   90.00
_cell.angle_beta   90.00
_cell.angle_gamma   90.00
#
_symmetry.space_group_name_H-M   'P 1'
#
loop_
_entity.id
_entity.type
_entity.pdbx_description
1 polymer ?
#
loop_
_entity_poly.entity_id
_entity_poly.type
_entity_poly.pdbx_seq_one_letter_code
_entity_poly.pdbx_strand_id
1 'polypeptide(L)'
;MDSLSGFAVFVQVAETRSFVAAGRLLGVSASAVGKSVARLEERLGVRLFHRSTRSVTLTAEGILFLERSRRILAEIEAAERELSQATVAVSYTH
;
A
#
# COMPACT_ATOMS: atom_id res chain seq x y z
N MET A 1 7.06 2.84 -11.11
CA MET A 1 5.80 3.49 -10.71
C MET A 1 4.76 2.50 -10.26
N ASP A 2 4.57 1.44 -11.03
CA ASP A 2 3.60 0.39 -10.66
C ASP A 2 3.89 -0.26 -9.33
N SER A 3 5.16 -0.35 -8.91
CA SER A 3 5.50 -0.95 -7.63
C SER A 3 4.97 -0.15 -6.44
N LEU A 4 5.07 1.18 -6.47
CA LEU A 4 4.54 2.01 -5.39
C LEU A 4 3.02 1.96 -5.34
N SER A 5 2.37 1.94 -6.50
CA SER A 5 0.92 1.78 -6.58
C SER A 5 0.48 0.44 -5.98
N GLY A 6 1.22 -0.62 -6.29
CA GLY A 6 0.95 -1.95 -5.76
C GLY A 6 1.07 -2.01 -4.25
N PHE A 7 2.08 -1.36 -3.67
CA PHE A 7 2.24 -1.29 -2.21
C PHE A 7 1.06 -0.56 -1.57
N ALA A 8 0.66 0.58 -2.12
CA ALA A 8 -0.45 1.36 -1.57
C ALA A 8 -1.76 0.57 -1.63
N VAL A 9 -2.03 -0.09 -2.75
CA VAL A 9 -3.21 -0.91 -2.92
C VAL A 9 -3.20 -2.06 -1.90
N PHE A 10 -2.06 -2.75 -1.77
CA PHE A 10 -1.93 -3.86 -0.84
C PHE A 10 -2.22 -3.41 0.59
N VAL A 11 -1.65 -2.29 1.03
CA VAL A 11 -1.86 -1.78 2.38
C VAL A 11 -3.34 -1.46 2.62
N GLN A 12 -4.00 -0.84 1.64
CA GLN A 12 -5.42 -0.52 1.77
C GLN A 12 -6.29 -1.77 1.90
N VAL A 13 -6.01 -2.81 1.11
CA VAL A 13 -6.74 -4.08 1.20
C VAL A 13 -6.48 -4.73 2.57
N ALA A 14 -5.24 -4.71 3.02
CA ALA A 14 -4.87 -5.30 4.32
C ALA A 14 -5.59 -4.60 5.48
N GLU A 15 -5.71 -3.30 5.42
CA GLU A 15 -6.35 -2.52 6.49
C GLU A 15 -7.86 -2.61 6.46
N THR A 16 -8.46 -2.57 5.28
CA THR A 16 -9.92 -2.63 5.15
C THR A 16 -10.45 -4.05 5.13
N ARG A 17 -9.61 -5.00 4.76
CA ARG A 17 -9.98 -6.41 4.55
C ARG A 17 -11.09 -6.55 3.52
N SER A 18 -11.12 -5.65 2.54
CA SER A 18 -12.17 -5.61 1.54
C SER A 18 -11.64 -4.97 0.26
N PHE A 19 -11.78 -5.68 -0.85
CA PHE A 19 -11.41 -5.12 -2.16
C PHE A 19 -12.32 -3.96 -2.52
N VAL A 20 -13.60 -4.07 -2.18
CA VAL A 20 -14.57 -3.00 -2.46
C VAL A 20 -14.25 -1.74 -1.69
N ALA A 21 -14.01 -1.88 -0.37
CA ALA A 21 -13.69 -0.74 0.48
C ALA A 21 -12.36 -0.08 0.07
N ALA A 22 -11.36 -0.90 -0.24
CA ALA A 22 -10.08 -0.38 -0.72
C ALA A 22 -10.24 0.38 -2.02
N GLY A 23 -11.05 -0.14 -2.93
CA GLY A 23 -11.34 0.53 -4.21
C GLY A 23 -11.99 1.88 -4.01
N ARG A 24 -12.93 1.98 -3.08
CA ARG A 24 -13.59 3.25 -2.75
C ARG A 24 -12.59 4.29 -2.25
N LEU A 25 -11.69 3.88 -1.38
CA LEU A 25 -10.67 4.77 -0.83
C LEU A 25 -9.68 5.23 -1.89
N LEU A 26 -9.38 4.35 -2.84
CA LEU A 26 -8.39 4.64 -3.89
C LEU A 26 -9.02 5.23 -5.15
N GLY A 27 -10.34 5.26 -5.23
CA GLY A 27 -11.04 5.79 -6.41
C GLY A 27 -11.00 4.86 -7.61
N VAL A 28 -10.93 3.55 -7.38
CA VAL A 28 -10.90 2.55 -8.46
C VAL A 28 -11.88 1.42 -8.16
N SER A 29 -12.14 0.58 -9.17
CA SER A 29 -13.06 -0.54 -8.98
C SER A 29 -12.43 -1.65 -8.14
N ALA A 30 -13.28 -2.47 -7.52
CA ALA A 30 -12.82 -3.65 -6.80
C ALA A 30 -12.05 -4.60 -7.72
N SER A 31 -12.47 -4.72 -8.96
CA SER A 31 -11.79 -5.52 -9.97
C SER A 31 -10.36 -5.03 -10.22
N ALA A 32 -10.19 -3.71 -10.32
CA ALA A 32 -8.87 -3.11 -10.51
C ALA A 32 -7.97 -3.36 -9.30
N VAL A 33 -8.53 -3.26 -8.09
CA VAL A 33 -7.81 -3.57 -6.85
C VAL A 33 -7.35 -5.03 -6.87
N GLY A 34 -8.24 -5.95 -7.21
CA GLY A 34 -7.92 -7.38 -7.30
C GLY A 34 -6.81 -7.68 -8.28
N LYS A 35 -6.84 -7.04 -9.44
CA LYS A 35 -5.79 -7.21 -10.45
C LYS A 35 -4.44 -6.68 -9.97
N SER A 36 -4.45 -5.54 -9.30
CA SER A 36 -3.24 -4.95 -8.74
C SER A 36 -2.59 -5.87 -7.71
N VAL A 37 -3.40 -6.44 -6.82
CA VAL A 37 -2.92 -7.39 -5.81
C VAL A 37 -2.37 -8.65 -6.49
N ALA A 38 -3.09 -9.18 -7.47
CA ALA A 38 -2.66 -10.38 -8.19
C ALA A 38 -1.31 -10.17 -8.89
N ARG A 39 -1.11 -9.02 -9.50
CA ARG A 39 0.18 -8.67 -10.15
C ARG A 39 1.30 -8.60 -9.13
N LEU A 40 1.02 -8.03 -7.97
CA LEU A 40 2.01 -7.93 -6.91
C LEU A 40 2.38 -9.33 -6.40
N GLU A 41 1.39 -10.17 -6.14
CA GLU A 41 1.62 -11.56 -5.72
C GLU A 41 2.43 -12.33 -6.75
N GLU A 42 2.12 -12.16 -8.01
CA GLU A 42 2.83 -12.81 -9.11
C GLU A 42 4.29 -12.36 -9.17
N ARG A 43 4.51 -11.05 -9.05
CA ARG A 43 5.87 -10.51 -9.09
C ARG A 43 6.71 -10.99 -7.91
N LEU A 44 6.09 -11.09 -6.73
CA LEU A 44 6.79 -11.54 -5.52
C LEU A 44 6.89 -13.06 -5.43
N GLY A 45 6.08 -13.78 -6.19
CA GLY A 45 6.08 -15.24 -6.19
C GLY A 45 5.47 -15.85 -4.95
N VAL A 46 4.66 -15.10 -4.20
CA VAL A 46 3.99 -15.59 -2.98
C VAL A 46 2.55 -15.07 -2.93
N ARG A 47 1.73 -15.74 -2.15
CA ARG A 47 0.39 -15.27 -1.84
C ARG A 47 0.45 -14.35 -0.64
N LEU A 48 -0.20 -13.20 -0.75
CA LEU A 48 -0.26 -12.23 0.34
C LEU A 48 -1.57 -12.34 1.12
N PHE A 49 -2.62 -12.81 0.45
CA PHE A 49 -3.94 -12.96 1.05
C PHE A 49 -4.48 -14.36 0.87
N HIS A 50 -5.16 -14.84 1.91
CA HIS A 50 -6.06 -15.98 1.79
C HIS A 50 -7.39 -15.41 1.31
N ARG A 51 -7.91 -15.95 0.23
CA ARG A 51 -9.17 -15.48 -0.33
C ARG A 51 -10.25 -16.52 -0.10
N SER A 52 -11.28 -16.14 0.64
CA SER A 52 -12.47 -16.93 0.76
C SER A 52 -13.64 -16.06 0.30
N THR A 53 -14.80 -16.68 0.14
CA THR A 53 -15.99 -15.96 -0.31
C THR A 53 -16.45 -14.90 0.66
N ARG A 54 -16.02 -14.98 1.93
CA ARG A 54 -16.52 -14.10 2.99
C ARG A 54 -15.47 -13.18 3.60
N SER A 55 -14.20 -13.47 3.42
CA SER A 55 -13.18 -12.66 4.09
C SER A 55 -11.87 -12.66 3.33
N VAL A 56 -11.11 -11.60 3.56
CA VAL A 56 -9.76 -11.45 3.06
C VAL A 56 -8.86 -11.39 4.28
N THR A 57 -7.97 -12.36 4.42
CA THR A 57 -7.03 -12.41 5.54
C THR A 57 -5.61 -12.53 5.01
N LEU A 58 -4.65 -12.05 5.79
CA LEU A 58 -3.25 -12.10 5.40
C LEU A 58 -2.65 -13.47 5.59
N THR A 59 -1.81 -13.89 4.64
CA THR A 59 -0.93 -15.04 4.82
C THR A 59 0.23 -14.62 5.73
N ALA A 60 1.08 -15.56 6.13
CA ALA A 60 2.29 -15.23 6.88
C ALA A 60 3.17 -14.27 6.07
N GLU A 61 3.31 -14.52 4.77
CA GLU A 61 4.03 -13.63 3.87
C GLU A 61 3.38 -12.26 3.78
N GLY A 62 2.04 -12.23 3.79
CA GLY A 62 1.29 -11.00 3.77
C GLY A 62 1.53 -10.16 5.02
N ILE A 63 1.58 -10.78 6.18
CA ILE A 63 1.86 -10.10 7.44
C ILE A 63 3.25 -9.45 7.40
N LEU A 64 4.25 -10.21 6.98
CA LEU A 64 5.61 -9.71 6.85
C LEU A 64 5.66 -8.54 5.86
N PHE A 65 5.02 -8.70 4.71
CA PHE A 65 5.04 -7.70 3.67
C PHE A 65 4.31 -6.42 4.10
N LEU A 66 3.24 -6.57 4.88
CA LEU A 66 2.50 -5.42 5.42
C LEU A 66 3.39 -4.57 6.34
N GLU A 67 4.13 -5.22 7.23
CA GLU A 67 5.07 -4.51 8.10
C GLU A 67 6.09 -3.72 7.30
N ARG A 68 6.66 -4.35 6.28
CA ARG A 68 7.66 -3.70 5.43
C ARG A 68 7.05 -2.58 4.60
N SER A 69 5.86 -2.82 4.06
CA SER A 69 5.16 -1.82 3.25
C SER A 69 4.82 -0.57 4.06
N ARG A 70 4.37 -0.75 5.29
CA ARG A 70 4.08 0.36 6.19
C ARG A 70 5.33 1.19 6.47
N ARG A 71 6.47 0.53 6.68
CA ARG A 71 7.74 1.23 6.89
C ARG A 71 8.16 2.03 5.67
N ILE A 72 8.01 1.44 4.49
CA ILE A 72 8.34 2.12 3.24
C ILE A 72 7.49 3.37 3.07
N LEU A 73 6.18 3.23 3.24
CA LEU A 73 5.26 4.37 3.10
C LEU A 73 5.54 5.44 4.15
N ALA A 74 5.83 5.04 5.39
CA ALA A 74 6.17 5.98 6.45
C ALA A 74 7.47 6.73 6.12
N GLU A 75 8.45 6.05 5.55
CA GLU A 75 9.71 6.67 5.13
C GLU A 75 9.49 7.69 4.01
N ILE A 76 8.62 7.38 3.06
CA ILE A 76 8.29 8.32 2.00
C ILE A 76 7.63 9.57 2.59
N GLU A 77 6.68 9.38 3.50
CA GLU A 77 6.01 10.50 4.17
C GLU A 77 7.00 11.33 4.99
N ALA A 78 7.91 10.67 5.69
CA ALA A 78 8.95 11.35 6.48
C ALA A 78 9.86 12.18 5.58
N ALA A 79 10.26 11.62 4.45
CA ALA A 79 11.09 12.33 3.47
C ALA A 79 10.39 13.57 2.93
N GLU A 80 9.12 13.44 2.63
CA GLU A 80 8.31 14.57 2.15
C GLU A 80 8.21 15.67 3.20
N ARG A 81 7.99 15.29 4.46
CA ARG A 81 7.94 16.26 5.57
C ARG A 81 9.28 16.96 5.77
N GLU A 82 10.38 16.21 5.69
CA GLU A 82 11.73 16.79 5.82
C GLU A 82 12.01 17.80 4.71
N LEU A 83 11.61 17.49 3.49
CA LEU A 83 11.77 18.42 2.37
C LEU A 83 10.93 19.68 2.55
N SER A 84 9.70 19.55 3.02
CA SER A 84 8.85 20.68 3.32
C SER A 84 9.46 21.57 4.40
N GLN A 85 9.95 20.97 5.47
CA GLN A 85 10.60 21.71 6.58
C GLN A 85 11.87 22.38 6.12
N ALA A 86 12.67 21.70 5.33
CA ALA A 86 13.91 22.26 4.79
C ALA A 86 13.61 23.47 3.90
N THR A 87 12.59 23.38 3.07
CA THR A 87 12.17 24.48 2.20
C THR A 87 11.72 25.67 3.02
N VAL A 88 10.93 25.44 4.06
CA VAL A 88 10.47 26.50 4.95
C VAL A 88 11.65 27.11 5.69
N ALA A 89 12.58 26.31 6.20
CA ALA A 89 13.76 26.79 6.89
C ALA A 89 14.64 27.66 5.97
N VAL A 90 14.82 27.24 4.71
CA VAL A 90 15.57 28.03 3.75
C VAL A 90 14.87 29.35 3.47
N SER A 91 13.55 29.35 3.36
CA SER A 91 12.78 30.59 3.17
C SER A 91 12.98 31.55 4.33
N TYR A 92 13.06 31.03 5.54
CA TYR A 92 13.23 31.87 6.73
C TYR A 92 14.64 32.45 6.87
N THR A 93 15.63 31.81 6.28
CA THR A 93 17.00 32.30 6.40
C THR A 93 17.28 33.46 5.46
N HIS A 94 16.36 33.79 4.62
CA HIS A 94 16.45 34.95 3.73
C HIS A 94 15.64 36.11 4.28
#